data_142ce46543082cc95255b659b5b6fc3a
#
_entry.id   142ce46543082cc95255b659b5b6fc3a
#
_cell.length_a   1.000
_cell.length_b   1.000
_cell.length_c   1.000
_cell.angle_alpha   90.00
_cell.angle_beta   90.00
_cell.angle_gamma   90.00
#
_symmetry.space_group_name_H-M   'P 1'
#
loop_
_entity.id
_entity.type
_entity.pdbx_description
1 polymer ?
#
loop_
_entity_poly.entity_id
_entity_poly.type
_entity_poly.pdbx_seq_one_letter_code
_entity_poly.pdbx_strand_id
1 'polypeptide(L)'
;MTIKLIALDMDGTLLNRQKLVPEKNALAIKRAMDKGIYVTIATGRMPASASYFAKQLNMNCPVVSCNGGVVKDLNTGKSIYEAHFSKDTITELISICYQKNWYIRWYIGDTIYVRYVDMDMFPAYKTTKGLNIVEVGEDFEKYTENVTQLVVCNLNGKIQEIQDELANIFKDRIGLQQNTGYTMDITPPGIDKAVGLSKLAQYLQIDKSEIMACGDGDNDLAMIEYAGLGVAMENAIDDVKNIAQFITKDCDEDGIAYVIDKFI
;
A
#
# COMPACT_ATOMS: atom_id res chain seq x y z
N MET A 1 6.14 -19.04 19.07
CA MET A 1 5.10 -18.23 18.40
C MET A 1 4.62 -19.03 17.20
N THR A 2 3.32 -19.16 17.00
CA THR A 2 2.79 -19.88 15.81
C THR A 2 2.28 -18.82 14.85
N ILE A 3 2.94 -18.66 13.69
CA ILE A 3 2.50 -17.72 12.67
C ILE A 3 1.40 -18.35 11.81
N LYS A 4 0.31 -17.62 11.62
CA LYS A 4 -0.83 -18.01 10.77
C LYS A 4 -1.06 -17.07 9.60
N LEU A 5 -0.55 -15.82 9.68
CA LEU A 5 -0.66 -14.82 8.63
C LEU A 5 0.70 -14.13 8.43
N ILE A 6 1.13 -14.02 7.18
CA ILE A 6 2.29 -13.24 6.76
C ILE A 6 1.79 -12.08 5.92
N ALA A 7 2.09 -10.85 6.34
CA ALA A 7 1.80 -9.63 5.59
C ALA A 7 3.11 -9.05 5.02
N LEU A 8 3.17 -8.86 3.72
CA LEU A 8 4.35 -8.42 3.00
C LEU A 8 4.08 -7.06 2.35
N ASP A 9 4.89 -6.04 2.67
CA ASP A 9 4.96 -4.89 1.79
C ASP A 9 5.50 -5.30 0.42
N MET A 10 5.33 -4.43 -0.57
CA MET A 10 5.75 -4.72 -1.95
C MET A 10 7.10 -4.12 -2.30
N ASP A 11 7.18 -2.80 -2.32
CA ASP A 11 8.28 -2.06 -2.95
C ASP A 11 9.48 -1.93 -1.99
N GLY A 12 10.57 -2.66 -2.23
CA GLY A 12 11.70 -2.71 -1.30
C GLY A 12 11.59 -3.82 -0.26
N THR A 13 10.51 -4.62 -0.31
CA THR A 13 10.27 -5.76 0.58
C THR A 13 10.08 -7.05 -0.23
N LEU A 14 8.90 -7.27 -0.82
CA LEU A 14 8.63 -8.43 -1.67
C LEU A 14 9.33 -8.32 -3.02
N LEU A 15 9.33 -7.11 -3.58
CA LEU A 15 9.94 -6.79 -4.86
C LEU A 15 11.37 -6.27 -4.66
N ASN A 16 12.29 -6.80 -5.45
CA ASN A 16 13.65 -6.30 -5.52
C ASN A 16 13.72 -4.91 -6.21
N ARG A 17 14.91 -4.31 -6.28
CA ARG A 17 15.13 -3.00 -6.94
C ARG A 17 14.79 -2.99 -8.43
N GLN A 18 14.73 -4.17 -9.08
CA GLN A 18 14.29 -4.33 -10.47
C GLN A 18 12.76 -4.49 -10.60
N LYS A 19 12.01 -4.36 -9.50
CA LYS A 19 10.55 -4.54 -9.42
C LYS A 19 10.08 -5.95 -9.81
N LEU A 20 10.89 -6.94 -9.54
CA LEU A 20 10.61 -8.36 -9.73
C LEU A 20 10.51 -9.07 -8.38
N VAL A 21 9.69 -10.11 -8.30
CA VAL A 21 9.70 -11.04 -7.17
C VAL A 21 10.86 -12.02 -7.35
N PRO A 22 11.85 -12.07 -6.43
CA PRO A 22 12.92 -13.06 -6.49
C PRO A 22 12.35 -14.49 -6.41
N GLU A 23 12.92 -15.41 -7.20
CA GLU A 23 12.44 -16.80 -7.29
C GLU A 23 12.43 -17.49 -5.92
N LYS A 24 13.48 -17.30 -5.11
CA LYS A 24 13.54 -17.90 -3.77
C LYS A 24 12.46 -17.35 -2.84
N ASN A 25 12.12 -16.06 -2.94
CA ASN A 25 11.02 -15.48 -2.19
C ASN A 25 9.68 -16.12 -2.60
N ALA A 26 9.43 -16.29 -3.91
CA ALA A 26 8.22 -16.94 -4.42
C ALA A 26 8.12 -18.40 -3.93
N LEU A 27 9.23 -19.15 -3.93
CA LEU A 27 9.27 -20.54 -3.43
C LEU A 27 9.05 -20.61 -1.90
N ALA A 28 9.60 -19.68 -1.13
CA ALA A 28 9.39 -19.62 0.32
C ALA A 28 7.92 -19.28 0.66
N ILE A 29 7.33 -18.32 -0.02
CA ILE A 29 5.91 -17.98 0.09
C ILE A 29 5.04 -19.21 -0.19
N LYS A 30 5.34 -19.94 -1.27
CA LYS A 30 4.63 -21.17 -1.59
C LYS A 30 4.75 -22.20 -0.45
N ARG A 31 5.96 -22.43 0.09
CA ARG A 31 6.15 -23.35 1.23
C ARG A 31 5.34 -22.95 2.46
N ALA A 32 5.26 -21.65 2.78
CA ALA A 32 4.43 -21.16 3.87
C ALA A 32 2.93 -21.45 3.62
N MET A 33 2.44 -21.20 2.42
CA MET A 33 1.07 -21.51 2.05
C MET A 33 0.77 -23.01 2.07
N ASP A 34 1.70 -23.86 1.63
CA ASP A 34 1.59 -25.34 1.69
C ASP A 34 1.50 -25.86 3.15
N LYS A 35 2.00 -25.10 4.13
CA LYS A 35 1.83 -25.36 5.58
C LYS A 35 0.53 -24.80 6.17
N GLY A 36 -0.34 -24.23 5.34
CA GLY A 36 -1.63 -23.67 5.75
C GLY A 36 -1.57 -22.23 6.28
N ILE A 37 -0.45 -21.53 6.09
CA ILE A 37 -0.28 -20.13 6.49
C ILE A 37 -0.87 -19.23 5.40
N TYR A 38 -1.62 -18.23 5.82
CA TYR A 38 -2.09 -17.18 4.91
C TYR A 38 -0.95 -16.23 4.58
N VAL A 39 -0.82 -15.87 3.30
CA VAL A 39 0.16 -14.87 2.85
C VAL A 39 -0.55 -13.78 2.08
N THR A 40 -0.37 -12.54 2.49
CA THR A 40 -0.99 -11.36 1.88
C THR A 40 0.05 -10.30 1.51
N ILE A 41 -0.33 -9.43 0.58
CA ILE A 41 0.35 -8.17 0.29
C ILE A 41 -0.33 -7.06 1.10
N ALA A 42 0.48 -6.14 1.68
CA ALA A 42 0.02 -4.91 2.33
C ALA A 42 0.77 -3.71 1.73
N THR A 43 0.11 -2.92 0.88
CA THR A 43 0.78 -1.93 0.03
C THR A 43 0.03 -0.61 -0.10
N GLY A 44 0.75 0.47 -0.40
CA GLY A 44 0.16 1.75 -0.84
C GLY A 44 -0.41 1.72 -2.26
N ARG A 45 -0.11 0.70 -3.03
CA ARG A 45 -0.62 0.57 -4.40
C ARG A 45 -2.13 0.31 -4.41
N MET A 46 -2.77 0.68 -5.54
CA MET A 46 -4.19 0.40 -5.77
C MET A 46 -4.51 -1.11 -5.85
N PRO A 47 -5.78 -1.51 -5.60
CA PRO A 47 -6.16 -2.94 -5.56
C PRO A 47 -5.81 -3.74 -6.81
N ALA A 48 -5.98 -3.16 -8.01
CA ALA A 48 -5.65 -3.83 -9.27
C ALA A 48 -4.17 -4.22 -9.35
N SER A 49 -3.25 -3.34 -8.92
CA SER A 49 -1.81 -3.61 -8.91
C SER A 49 -1.44 -4.68 -7.88
N ALA A 50 -1.95 -4.58 -6.65
CA ALA A 50 -1.72 -5.58 -5.60
C ALA A 50 -2.23 -6.96 -6.02
N SER A 51 -3.44 -7.02 -6.59
CA SER A 51 -4.06 -8.26 -7.06
C SER A 51 -3.28 -8.93 -8.18
N TYR A 52 -2.62 -8.16 -9.05
CA TYR A 52 -1.78 -8.71 -10.12
C TYR A 52 -0.64 -9.57 -9.55
N PHE A 53 0.13 -9.03 -8.60
CA PHE A 53 1.24 -9.76 -7.98
C PHE A 53 0.77 -10.93 -7.10
N ALA A 54 -0.30 -10.72 -6.34
CA ALA A 54 -0.85 -11.77 -5.50
C ALA A 54 -1.35 -12.97 -6.34
N LYS A 55 -1.97 -12.72 -7.48
CA LYS A 55 -2.38 -13.77 -8.43
C LYS A 55 -1.18 -14.46 -9.08
N GLN A 56 -0.14 -13.72 -9.45
CA GLN A 56 1.09 -14.29 -9.99
C GLN A 56 1.76 -15.26 -9.01
N LEU A 57 1.68 -14.98 -7.72
CA LEU A 57 2.20 -15.83 -6.64
C LEU A 57 1.20 -16.88 -6.14
N ASN A 58 0.00 -16.95 -6.73
CA ASN A 58 -1.11 -17.80 -6.26
C ASN A 58 -1.40 -17.64 -4.77
N MET A 59 -1.34 -16.40 -4.27
CA MET A 59 -1.60 -16.13 -2.85
C MET A 59 -3.01 -16.56 -2.44
N ASN A 60 -3.12 -17.11 -1.24
CA ASN A 60 -4.33 -17.73 -0.69
C ASN A 60 -5.15 -16.80 0.20
N CYS A 61 -4.90 -15.49 0.14
CA CYS A 61 -5.42 -14.52 1.09
C CYS A 61 -5.89 -13.25 0.37
N PRO A 62 -6.91 -12.53 0.88
CA PRO A 62 -7.24 -11.19 0.41
C PRO A 62 -6.05 -10.24 0.53
N VAL A 63 -5.96 -9.23 -0.35
CA VAL A 63 -4.89 -8.23 -0.34
C VAL A 63 -5.30 -6.98 0.43
N VAL A 64 -4.34 -6.36 1.10
CA VAL A 64 -4.44 -5.04 1.73
C VAL A 64 -3.78 -4.03 0.79
N SER A 65 -4.52 -3.01 0.37
CA SER A 65 -4.10 -2.01 -0.62
C SER A 65 -4.52 -0.60 -0.21
N CYS A 66 -4.11 0.41 -0.98
CA CYS A 66 -4.37 1.82 -0.65
C CYS A 66 -3.95 2.17 0.79
N ASN A 67 -2.72 1.75 1.19
CA ASN A 67 -2.21 1.95 2.56
C ASN A 67 -3.18 1.48 3.65
N GLY A 68 -3.87 0.35 3.43
CA GLY A 68 -4.83 -0.20 4.40
C GLY A 68 -6.27 0.27 4.19
N GLY A 69 -6.51 1.19 3.27
CA GLY A 69 -7.85 1.69 2.95
C GLY A 69 -8.76 0.67 2.27
N VAL A 70 -8.20 -0.38 1.66
CA VAL A 70 -8.98 -1.42 0.98
C VAL A 70 -8.45 -2.80 1.34
N VAL A 71 -9.35 -3.71 1.74
CA VAL A 71 -9.08 -5.16 1.85
C VAL A 71 -9.95 -5.87 0.84
N LYS A 72 -9.31 -6.49 -0.18
CA LYS A 72 -10.01 -7.07 -1.33
C LYS A 72 -9.77 -8.56 -1.46
N ASP A 73 -10.86 -9.33 -1.56
CA ASP A 73 -10.81 -10.76 -1.85
C ASP A 73 -10.45 -11.01 -3.32
N LEU A 74 -9.42 -11.81 -3.55
CA LEU A 74 -8.87 -12.07 -4.89
C LEU A 74 -9.75 -12.96 -5.75
N ASN A 75 -10.54 -13.85 -5.13
CA ASN A 75 -11.36 -14.84 -5.83
C ASN A 75 -12.69 -14.24 -6.27
N THR A 76 -13.32 -13.47 -5.37
CA THR A 76 -14.62 -12.86 -5.64
C THR A 76 -14.52 -11.47 -6.23
N GLY A 77 -13.36 -10.80 -6.06
CA GLY A 77 -13.15 -9.40 -6.42
C GLY A 77 -13.90 -8.42 -5.52
N LYS A 78 -14.56 -8.89 -4.47
CA LYS A 78 -15.29 -8.04 -3.52
C LYS A 78 -14.38 -7.46 -2.47
N SER A 79 -14.65 -6.22 -2.07
CA SER A 79 -14.01 -5.62 -0.93
C SER A 79 -14.64 -6.12 0.37
N ILE A 80 -13.78 -6.58 1.29
CA ILE A 80 -14.13 -6.97 2.65
C ILE A 80 -14.21 -5.71 3.52
N TYR A 81 -13.35 -4.75 3.21
CA TYR A 81 -13.27 -3.45 3.89
C TYR A 81 -12.88 -2.37 2.88
N GLU A 82 -13.51 -1.20 2.99
CA GLU A 82 -13.13 0.01 2.30
C GLU A 82 -13.29 1.22 3.22
N ALA A 83 -12.28 2.07 3.25
CA ALA A 83 -12.35 3.39 3.86
C ALA A 83 -12.46 4.45 2.77
N HIS A 84 -13.36 5.41 2.95
CA HIS A 84 -13.59 6.47 1.98
C HIS A 84 -13.42 7.84 2.63
N PHE A 85 -12.97 8.80 1.85
CA PHE A 85 -13.06 10.21 2.25
C PHE A 85 -14.53 10.64 2.39
N SER A 86 -14.80 11.61 3.27
CA SER A 86 -16.05 12.33 3.15
C SER A 86 -16.08 13.13 1.85
N LYS A 87 -17.26 13.27 1.25
CA LYS A 87 -17.42 14.00 -0.01
C LYS A 87 -16.89 15.43 0.08
N ASP A 88 -17.15 16.10 1.20
CA ASP A 88 -16.69 17.48 1.41
C ASP A 88 -15.16 17.56 1.47
N THR A 89 -14.52 16.65 2.22
CA THR A 89 -13.05 16.63 2.35
C THR A 89 -12.37 16.37 1.00
N ILE A 90 -12.83 15.38 0.23
CA ILE A 90 -12.19 15.04 -1.04
C ILE A 90 -12.45 16.11 -2.11
N THR A 91 -13.63 16.73 -2.14
CA THR A 91 -13.94 17.82 -3.06
C THR A 91 -13.06 19.03 -2.77
N GLU A 92 -12.92 19.42 -1.50
CA GLU A 92 -12.02 20.50 -1.08
C GLU A 92 -10.55 20.19 -1.46
N LEU A 93 -10.09 18.97 -1.19
CA LEU A 93 -8.73 18.54 -1.47
C LEU A 93 -8.40 18.60 -2.97
N ILE A 94 -9.25 18.04 -3.83
CA ILE A 94 -9.07 18.09 -5.29
C ILE A 94 -9.11 19.53 -5.78
N SER A 95 -10.04 20.35 -5.28
CA SER A 95 -10.16 21.77 -5.65
C SER A 95 -8.86 22.53 -5.34
N ILE A 96 -8.27 22.35 -4.16
CA ILE A 96 -6.99 22.97 -3.78
C ILE A 96 -5.87 22.51 -4.72
N CYS A 97 -5.77 21.20 -4.98
CA CYS A 97 -4.76 20.66 -5.89
C CYS A 97 -4.89 21.27 -7.31
N TYR A 98 -6.11 21.44 -7.81
CA TYR A 98 -6.36 22.06 -9.11
C TYR A 98 -5.96 23.54 -9.14
N GLN A 99 -6.32 24.31 -8.09
CA GLN A 99 -5.94 25.72 -7.95
C GLN A 99 -4.42 25.92 -7.88
N LYS A 100 -3.71 24.99 -7.22
CA LYS A 100 -2.25 24.99 -7.08
C LYS A 100 -1.53 24.39 -8.30
N ASN A 101 -2.29 23.85 -9.26
CA ASN A 101 -1.78 23.10 -10.39
C ASN A 101 -0.84 21.94 -9.99
N TRP A 102 -1.16 21.26 -8.88
CA TRP A 102 -0.50 20.04 -8.50
C TRP A 102 -1.08 18.86 -9.29
N TYR A 103 -0.20 17.99 -9.80
CA TYR A 103 -0.65 16.78 -10.48
C TYR A 103 -1.15 15.76 -9.47
N ILE A 104 -2.40 15.32 -9.62
CA ILE A 104 -3.03 14.34 -8.74
C ILE A 104 -3.69 13.24 -9.55
N ARG A 105 -3.78 12.08 -8.90
CA ARG A 105 -4.64 10.98 -9.29
C ARG A 105 -5.38 10.46 -8.06
N TRP A 106 -6.61 10.02 -8.23
CA TRP A 106 -7.36 9.42 -7.13
C TRP A 106 -8.04 8.13 -7.57
N TYR A 107 -8.39 7.30 -6.59
CA TYR A 107 -8.85 5.94 -6.84
C TYR A 107 -10.27 5.74 -6.34
N ILE A 108 -11.13 5.19 -7.24
CA ILE A 108 -12.46 4.69 -6.90
C ILE A 108 -12.54 3.25 -7.41
N GLY A 109 -12.59 2.28 -6.53
CA GLY A 109 -12.48 0.87 -6.88
C GLY A 109 -11.17 0.57 -7.62
N ASP A 110 -11.26 -0.02 -8.81
CA ASP A 110 -10.11 -0.34 -9.67
C ASP A 110 -9.84 0.73 -10.75
N THR A 111 -10.42 1.93 -10.62
CA THR A 111 -10.29 3.02 -11.60
C THR A 111 -9.44 4.16 -11.05
N ILE A 112 -8.54 4.65 -11.89
CA ILE A 112 -7.72 5.84 -11.65
C ILE A 112 -8.40 7.02 -12.33
N TYR A 113 -8.64 8.07 -11.58
CA TYR A 113 -9.15 9.33 -12.08
C TYR A 113 -8.03 10.36 -12.07
N VAL A 114 -7.92 11.14 -13.13
CA VAL A 114 -6.94 12.23 -13.31
C VAL A 114 -7.59 13.41 -14.00
N ARG A 115 -7.05 14.62 -13.77
CA ARG A 115 -7.48 15.79 -14.54
C ARG A 115 -7.15 15.60 -16.02
N TYR A 116 -5.92 15.16 -16.32
CA TYR A 116 -5.42 14.78 -17.65
C TYR A 116 -4.33 13.69 -17.47
N VAL A 117 -4.14 12.86 -18.48
CA VAL A 117 -3.08 11.84 -18.46
C VAL A 117 -1.73 12.52 -18.74
N ASP A 118 -0.80 12.37 -17.81
CA ASP A 118 0.60 12.78 -17.95
C ASP A 118 1.51 11.56 -17.75
N MET A 119 2.17 11.17 -18.82
CA MET A 119 3.01 9.97 -18.84
C MET A 119 4.33 10.15 -18.09
N ASP A 120 4.78 11.37 -17.88
CA ASP A 120 6.00 11.66 -17.12
C ASP A 120 5.70 11.68 -15.62
N MET A 121 4.53 12.21 -15.24
CA MET A 121 4.07 12.20 -13.84
C MET A 121 3.71 10.81 -13.32
N PHE A 122 3.29 9.89 -14.20
CA PHE A 122 2.98 8.52 -13.82
C PHE A 122 3.41 7.51 -14.90
N PRO A 123 4.70 7.19 -14.99
CA PRO A 123 5.23 6.25 -15.99
C PRO A 123 4.59 4.86 -15.96
N ALA A 124 4.02 4.44 -14.82
CA ALA A 124 3.31 3.17 -14.69
C ALA A 124 2.12 3.02 -15.66
N TYR A 125 1.57 4.12 -16.19
CA TYR A 125 0.57 4.06 -17.27
C TYR A 125 1.07 3.31 -18.52
N LYS A 126 2.38 3.36 -18.78
CA LYS A 126 3.02 2.67 -19.92
C LYS A 126 3.25 1.18 -19.68
N THR A 127 3.47 0.80 -18.43
CA THR A 127 3.98 -0.54 -18.08
C THR A 127 2.95 -1.45 -17.44
N THR A 128 1.93 -0.90 -16.78
CA THR A 128 0.90 -1.68 -16.08
C THR A 128 -0.29 -1.92 -17.00
N LYS A 129 -0.42 -3.13 -17.51
CA LYS A 129 -1.58 -3.53 -18.32
C LYS A 129 -2.84 -3.61 -17.47
N GLY A 130 -3.97 -3.21 -18.05
CA GLY A 130 -5.28 -3.35 -17.41
C GLY A 130 -5.62 -2.25 -16.40
N LEU A 131 -4.86 -1.15 -16.33
CA LEU A 131 -5.27 0.04 -15.61
C LEU A 131 -6.45 0.71 -16.32
N ASN A 132 -7.53 0.92 -15.59
CA ASN A 132 -8.65 1.74 -16.05
C ASN A 132 -8.39 3.19 -15.63
N ILE A 133 -8.24 4.10 -16.61
CA ILE A 133 -7.92 5.51 -16.38
C ILE A 133 -8.99 6.35 -17.00
N VAL A 134 -9.50 7.33 -16.25
CA VAL A 134 -10.52 8.28 -16.67
C VAL A 134 -9.97 9.69 -16.53
N GLU A 135 -9.88 10.41 -17.67
CA GLU A 135 -9.62 11.84 -17.67
C GLU A 135 -10.93 12.59 -17.42
N VAL A 136 -10.97 13.38 -16.35
CA VAL A 136 -12.19 14.08 -15.93
C VAL A 136 -12.17 15.58 -16.26
N GLY A 137 -11.02 16.13 -16.66
CA GLY A 137 -10.89 17.56 -16.91
C GLY A 137 -11.27 18.38 -15.67
N GLU A 138 -12.14 19.38 -15.88
CA GLU A 138 -12.65 20.23 -14.79
C GLU A 138 -13.88 19.63 -14.07
N ASP A 139 -14.43 18.52 -14.56
CA ASP A 139 -15.68 17.91 -14.07
C ASP A 139 -15.47 16.97 -12.88
N PHE A 140 -14.39 17.13 -12.09
CA PHE A 140 -14.00 16.22 -11.03
C PHE A 140 -15.07 15.98 -9.94
N GLU A 141 -15.94 16.96 -9.70
CA GLU A 141 -17.01 16.87 -8.68
C GLU A 141 -17.95 15.66 -8.88
N LYS A 142 -18.06 15.18 -10.13
CA LYS A 142 -18.85 13.99 -10.48
C LYS A 142 -18.18 12.68 -10.00
N TYR A 143 -16.91 12.74 -9.56
CA TYR A 143 -16.05 11.60 -9.25
C TYR A 143 -15.41 11.72 -7.87
N THR A 144 -16.19 12.19 -6.89
CA THR A 144 -15.75 12.40 -5.49
C THR A 144 -16.41 11.45 -4.50
N GLU A 145 -17.28 10.55 -4.95
CA GLU A 145 -17.88 9.53 -4.09
C GLU A 145 -17.04 8.25 -4.05
N ASN A 146 -16.93 7.64 -2.87
CA ASN A 146 -16.19 6.40 -2.65
C ASN A 146 -14.70 6.46 -3.00
N VAL A 147 -14.06 7.63 -2.87
CA VAL A 147 -12.63 7.77 -3.07
C VAL A 147 -11.88 7.14 -1.90
N THR A 148 -10.99 6.18 -2.21
CA THR A 148 -10.22 5.42 -1.21
C THR A 148 -8.83 5.98 -0.98
N GLN A 149 -8.23 6.62 -1.97
CA GLN A 149 -6.89 7.21 -1.89
C GLN A 149 -6.74 8.30 -2.95
N LEU A 150 -5.96 9.34 -2.63
CA LEU A 150 -5.46 10.32 -3.60
C LEU A 150 -3.93 10.31 -3.54
N VAL A 151 -3.28 10.48 -4.68
CA VAL A 151 -1.82 10.58 -4.78
C VAL A 151 -1.45 11.90 -5.43
N VAL A 152 -0.61 12.65 -4.76
CA VAL A 152 0.03 13.84 -5.33
C VAL A 152 1.37 13.45 -5.93
N CYS A 153 1.67 13.95 -7.14
CA CYS A 153 2.95 13.76 -7.81
C CYS A 153 3.58 15.12 -8.10
N ASN A 154 4.85 15.30 -7.74
CA ASN A 154 5.61 16.51 -8.02
C ASN A 154 7.07 16.18 -8.34
N LEU A 155 7.44 16.23 -9.62
CA LEU A 155 8.80 15.90 -10.08
C LEU A 155 9.85 16.97 -9.74
N ASN A 156 9.42 18.14 -9.23
CA ASN A 156 10.35 19.23 -8.84
C ASN A 156 10.90 19.05 -7.41
N GLY A 157 10.66 17.91 -6.75
CA GLY A 157 11.17 17.61 -5.41
C GLY A 157 10.54 18.42 -4.25
N LYS A 158 9.32 18.99 -4.48
CA LYS A 158 8.62 19.85 -3.49
C LYS A 158 7.51 19.12 -2.74
N ILE A 159 7.60 17.81 -2.62
CA ILE A 159 6.56 17.01 -1.91
C ILE A 159 6.45 17.44 -0.45
N GLN A 160 7.55 17.75 0.23
CA GLN A 160 7.51 18.20 1.62
C GLN A 160 6.74 19.52 1.79
N GLU A 161 6.95 20.50 0.90
CA GLU A 161 6.21 21.76 0.94
C GLU A 161 4.70 21.53 0.78
N ILE A 162 4.32 20.63 -0.13
CA ILE A 162 2.91 20.24 -0.34
C ILE A 162 2.35 19.52 0.88
N GLN A 163 3.11 18.62 1.48
CA GLN A 163 2.72 17.91 2.69
C GLN A 163 2.44 18.88 3.84
N ASP A 164 3.35 19.81 4.08
CA ASP A 164 3.23 20.82 5.16
C ASP A 164 2.00 21.71 4.93
N GLU A 165 1.75 22.12 3.69
CA GLU A 165 0.57 22.93 3.34
C GLU A 165 -0.72 22.15 3.58
N LEU A 166 -0.82 20.90 3.10
CA LEU A 166 -2.01 20.08 3.27
C LEU A 166 -2.23 19.69 4.75
N ALA A 167 -1.17 19.41 5.49
CA ALA A 167 -1.25 19.14 6.94
C ALA A 167 -1.83 20.35 7.71
N ASN A 168 -1.44 21.56 7.35
CA ASN A 168 -1.97 22.79 7.96
C ASN A 168 -3.46 23.01 7.64
N ILE A 169 -3.89 22.73 6.41
CA ILE A 169 -5.28 22.95 5.96
C ILE A 169 -6.20 21.87 6.51
N PHE A 170 -5.82 20.60 6.35
CA PHE A 170 -6.72 19.47 6.61
C PHE A 170 -6.56 18.88 8.02
N LYS A 171 -5.41 19.09 8.68
CA LYS A 171 -5.13 18.54 10.02
C LYS A 171 -5.42 17.03 10.09
N ASP A 172 -6.36 16.66 10.97
CA ASP A 172 -6.79 15.29 11.23
C ASP A 172 -7.86 14.76 10.25
N ARG A 173 -8.25 15.56 9.25
CA ARG A 173 -9.24 15.14 8.23
C ARG A 173 -8.68 14.23 7.13
N ILE A 174 -7.36 14.14 7.03
CA ILE A 174 -6.65 13.27 6.06
C ILE A 174 -5.42 12.63 6.70
N GLY A 175 -5.00 11.48 6.16
CA GLY A 175 -3.69 10.89 6.42
C GLY A 175 -2.73 11.27 5.30
N LEU A 176 -1.48 11.56 5.63
CA LEU A 176 -0.41 11.93 4.68
C LEU A 176 0.74 10.95 4.83
N GLN A 177 1.15 10.31 3.73
CA GLN A 177 2.24 9.34 3.70
C GLN A 177 3.14 9.62 2.49
N GLN A 178 4.37 10.06 2.75
CA GLN A 178 5.35 10.30 1.69
C GLN A 178 5.98 8.96 1.30
N ASN A 179 5.86 8.57 0.02
CA ASN A 179 6.42 7.31 -0.48
C ASN A 179 7.81 7.53 -1.10
N THR A 180 7.99 8.66 -1.76
CA THR A 180 9.24 9.03 -2.43
C THR A 180 9.41 10.54 -2.36
N GLY A 181 10.57 11.06 -2.74
CA GLY A 181 10.77 12.51 -2.89
C GLY A 181 9.86 13.18 -3.94
N TYR A 182 9.06 12.40 -4.69
CA TYR A 182 8.24 12.87 -5.80
C TYR A 182 6.75 12.53 -5.68
N THR A 183 6.37 11.66 -4.75
CA THR A 183 4.98 11.21 -4.58
C THR A 183 4.60 11.14 -3.10
N MET A 184 3.36 11.50 -2.83
CA MET A 184 2.74 11.39 -1.52
C MET A 184 1.34 10.80 -1.66
N ASP A 185 1.06 9.78 -0.87
CA ASP A 185 -0.26 9.19 -0.74
C ASP A 185 -1.07 9.95 0.31
N ILE A 186 -2.33 10.20 0.01
CA ILE A 186 -3.29 10.81 0.92
C ILE A 186 -4.42 9.81 1.12
N THR A 187 -4.68 9.47 2.37
CA THR A 187 -5.69 8.50 2.79
C THR A 187 -6.83 9.18 3.56
N PRO A 188 -7.99 8.55 3.70
CA PRO A 188 -8.97 8.95 4.70
C PRO A 188 -8.34 9.00 6.10
N PRO A 189 -8.90 9.78 7.03
CA PRO A 189 -8.30 9.97 8.35
C PRO A 189 -8.19 8.65 9.13
N GLY A 190 -7.05 8.46 9.81
CA GLY A 190 -6.78 7.29 10.65
C GLY A 190 -6.59 5.98 9.87
N ILE A 191 -6.33 6.04 8.57
CA ILE A 191 -6.07 4.86 7.73
C ILE A 191 -4.57 4.70 7.50
N ASP A 192 -4.07 3.52 7.87
CA ASP A 192 -2.71 3.03 7.63
C ASP A 192 -2.73 1.51 7.37
N LYS A 193 -1.57 0.93 7.08
CA LYS A 193 -1.46 -0.51 6.79
C LYS A 193 -1.87 -1.39 7.97
N ALA A 194 -1.71 -0.94 9.22
CA ALA A 194 -2.15 -1.69 10.40
C ALA A 194 -3.66 -1.81 10.48
N VAL A 195 -4.39 -0.74 10.14
CA VAL A 195 -5.86 -0.77 10.07
C VAL A 195 -6.33 -1.80 9.07
N GLY A 196 -5.82 -1.76 7.83
CA GLY A 196 -6.16 -2.76 6.81
C GLY A 196 -5.81 -4.19 7.23
N LEU A 197 -4.62 -4.39 7.81
CA LEU A 197 -4.17 -5.68 8.30
C LEU A 197 -5.06 -6.17 9.46
N SER A 198 -5.48 -5.29 10.36
CA SER A 198 -6.40 -5.65 11.45
C SER A 198 -7.77 -6.10 10.94
N LYS A 199 -8.29 -5.45 9.88
CA LYS A 199 -9.56 -5.87 9.25
C LYS A 199 -9.43 -7.23 8.57
N LEU A 200 -8.30 -7.50 7.91
CA LEU A 200 -8.01 -8.79 7.34
C LEU A 200 -7.89 -9.87 8.43
N ALA A 201 -7.13 -9.60 9.50
CA ALA A 201 -6.96 -10.52 10.62
C ALA A 201 -8.30 -10.86 11.28
N GLN A 202 -9.17 -9.85 11.49
CA GLN A 202 -10.53 -10.05 11.99
C GLN A 202 -11.36 -10.95 11.06
N TYR A 203 -11.29 -10.73 9.75
CA TYR A 203 -11.99 -11.54 8.76
C TYR A 203 -11.54 -13.01 8.78
N LEU A 204 -10.23 -13.25 8.95
CA LEU A 204 -9.63 -14.58 9.01
C LEU A 204 -9.70 -15.22 10.42
N GLN A 205 -10.16 -14.49 11.45
CA GLN A 205 -10.17 -14.90 12.85
C GLN A 205 -8.77 -15.25 13.38
N ILE A 206 -7.76 -14.45 13.01
CA ILE A 206 -6.36 -14.59 13.41
C ILE A 206 -6.01 -13.50 14.43
N ASP A 207 -5.39 -13.92 15.57
CA ASP A 207 -4.90 -12.97 16.57
C ASP A 207 -3.65 -12.24 16.06
N LYS A 208 -3.48 -10.96 16.45
CA LYS A 208 -2.32 -10.18 16.04
C LYS A 208 -0.97 -10.81 16.43
N SER A 209 -0.93 -11.56 17.53
CA SER A 209 0.26 -12.30 17.99
C SER A 209 0.67 -13.45 17.05
N GLU A 210 -0.20 -13.85 16.12
CA GLU A 210 0.01 -14.90 15.12
C GLU A 210 0.33 -14.31 13.72
N ILE A 211 0.60 -13.00 13.65
CA ILE A 211 0.93 -12.29 12.42
C ILE A 211 2.41 -11.99 12.36
N MET A 212 3.04 -12.28 11.24
CA MET A 212 4.34 -11.74 10.84
C MET A 212 4.12 -10.65 9.78
N ALA A 213 4.68 -9.45 9.99
CA ALA A 213 4.63 -8.37 9.01
C ALA A 213 6.03 -7.96 8.60
N CYS A 214 6.29 -7.83 7.28
CA CYS A 214 7.57 -7.43 6.73
C CYS A 214 7.43 -6.12 5.95
N GLY A 215 8.34 -5.16 6.17
CA GLY A 215 8.32 -3.87 5.53
C GLY A 215 9.66 -3.14 5.59
N ASP A 216 9.76 -2.02 4.87
CA ASP A 216 11.00 -1.24 4.78
C ASP A 216 10.80 0.30 4.85
N GLY A 217 9.59 0.79 4.58
CA GLY A 217 9.29 2.22 4.49
C GLY A 217 8.52 2.80 5.67
N ASP A 218 8.38 4.12 5.68
CA ASP A 218 7.64 4.86 6.71
C ASP A 218 6.18 4.39 6.86
N ASN A 219 5.52 4.07 5.74
CA ASN A 219 4.15 3.58 5.72
C ASN A 219 3.99 2.14 6.27
N ASP A 220 5.10 1.46 6.62
CA ASP A 220 5.10 0.13 7.24
C ASP A 220 5.16 0.17 8.77
N LEU A 221 5.56 1.31 9.36
CA LEU A 221 5.77 1.45 10.80
C LEU A 221 4.59 0.90 11.61
N ALA A 222 3.38 1.36 11.32
CA ALA A 222 2.18 0.93 12.05
C ALA A 222 1.92 -0.58 11.91
N MET A 223 2.15 -1.15 10.72
CA MET A 223 1.96 -2.57 10.45
C MET A 223 3.00 -3.44 11.18
N ILE A 224 4.26 -3.00 11.20
CA ILE A 224 5.37 -3.65 11.90
C ILE A 224 5.12 -3.65 13.41
N GLU A 225 4.66 -2.53 13.98
CA GLU A 225 4.33 -2.42 15.41
C GLU A 225 3.08 -3.24 15.79
N TYR A 226 2.10 -3.31 14.89
CA TYR A 226 0.86 -4.06 15.13
C TYR A 226 1.07 -5.56 15.20
N ALA A 227 1.94 -6.13 14.37
CA ALA A 227 2.14 -7.56 14.24
C ALA A 227 2.81 -8.19 15.46
N GLY A 228 2.54 -9.48 15.72
CA GLY A 228 3.23 -10.24 16.76
C GLY A 228 4.71 -10.45 16.47
N LEU A 229 5.09 -10.47 15.19
CA LEU A 229 6.47 -10.47 14.71
C LEU A 229 6.61 -9.43 13.60
N GLY A 230 7.05 -8.23 13.96
CA GLY A 230 7.45 -7.19 13.01
C GLY A 230 8.86 -7.42 12.50
N VAL A 231 9.03 -7.42 11.19
CA VAL A 231 10.29 -7.69 10.50
C VAL A 231 10.66 -6.49 9.63
N ALA A 232 11.82 -5.89 9.89
CA ALA A 232 12.41 -4.89 9.01
C ALA A 232 13.27 -5.57 7.95
N MET A 233 13.21 -5.07 6.71
CA MET A 233 14.21 -5.42 5.71
C MET A 233 15.56 -4.76 6.06
N GLU A 234 16.69 -5.33 5.60
CA GLU A 234 18.00 -4.70 5.79
C GLU A 234 18.11 -3.33 5.10
N ASN A 235 17.42 -3.17 3.97
CA ASN A 235 17.29 -1.89 3.26
C ASN A 235 16.24 -0.94 3.87
N ALA A 236 15.60 -1.30 4.97
CA ALA A 236 14.60 -0.45 5.63
C ALA A 236 15.22 0.83 6.20
N ILE A 237 14.38 1.86 6.33
CA ILE A 237 14.75 3.07 7.08
C ILE A 237 15.00 2.75 8.56
N ASP A 238 15.80 3.59 9.22
CA ASP A 238 16.22 3.35 10.61
C ASP A 238 15.01 3.24 11.57
N ASP A 239 13.97 4.05 11.36
CA ASP A 239 12.78 4.04 12.21
C ASP A 239 12.07 2.67 12.18
N VAL A 240 11.95 2.04 11.00
CA VAL A 240 11.40 0.68 10.87
C VAL A 240 12.30 -0.36 11.55
N LYS A 241 13.63 -0.25 11.38
CA LYS A 241 14.58 -1.14 12.05
C LYS A 241 14.54 -1.04 13.57
N ASN A 242 14.34 0.17 14.09
CA ASN A 242 14.33 0.44 15.54
C ASN A 242 13.12 -0.19 16.25
N ILE A 243 11.98 -0.33 15.57
CA ILE A 243 10.75 -0.91 16.17
C ILE A 243 10.58 -2.39 15.86
N ALA A 244 11.26 -2.92 14.84
CA ALA A 244 11.13 -4.31 14.43
C ALA A 244 11.74 -5.27 15.46
N GLN A 245 11.11 -6.43 15.65
CA GLN A 245 11.65 -7.52 16.49
C GLN A 245 12.74 -8.31 15.78
N PHE A 246 12.81 -8.24 14.45
CA PHE A 246 13.81 -8.92 13.65
C PHE A 246 14.19 -8.10 12.42
N ILE A 247 15.47 -8.09 12.07
CA ILE A 247 15.96 -7.52 10.80
C ILE A 247 16.35 -8.68 9.91
N THR A 248 15.69 -8.79 8.75
CA THR A 248 16.00 -9.77 7.72
C THR A 248 17.02 -9.21 6.72
N LYS A 249 17.29 -9.90 5.62
CA LYS A 249 18.23 -9.45 4.58
C LYS A 249 17.60 -8.40 3.68
N ASP A 250 18.44 -7.79 2.81
CA ASP A 250 18.04 -6.86 1.77
C ASP A 250 17.04 -7.49 0.77
N CYS A 251 16.21 -6.66 0.15
CA CYS A 251 15.24 -7.11 -0.84
C CYS A 251 15.88 -7.75 -2.10
N ASP A 252 17.15 -7.42 -2.40
CA ASP A 252 17.94 -8.06 -3.45
C ASP A 252 18.66 -9.35 -2.97
N GLU A 253 18.62 -9.67 -1.68
CA GLU A 253 19.29 -10.82 -1.05
C GLU A 253 18.32 -11.87 -0.50
N ASP A 254 17.14 -11.99 -1.12
CA ASP A 254 16.12 -12.97 -0.76
C ASP A 254 15.63 -12.84 0.71
N GLY A 255 15.50 -11.62 1.23
CA GLY A 255 15.18 -11.35 2.65
C GLY A 255 13.87 -11.97 3.12
N ILE A 256 12.85 -12.06 2.25
CA ILE A 256 11.57 -12.72 2.56
C ILE A 256 11.75 -14.24 2.67
N ALA A 257 12.53 -14.87 1.78
CA ALA A 257 12.82 -16.29 1.90
C ALA A 257 13.57 -16.59 3.20
N TYR A 258 14.57 -15.77 3.54
CA TYR A 258 15.36 -15.94 4.75
C TYR A 258 14.51 -15.91 6.03
N VAL A 259 13.58 -14.93 6.15
CA VAL A 259 12.76 -14.81 7.36
C VAL A 259 11.68 -15.89 7.42
N ILE A 260 11.09 -16.28 6.29
CA ILE A 260 10.13 -17.40 6.24
C ILE A 260 10.82 -18.68 6.68
N ASP A 261 11.99 -19.04 6.12
CA ASP A 261 12.70 -20.27 6.47
C ASP A 261 13.20 -20.30 7.92
N LYS A 262 13.35 -19.12 8.57
CA LYS A 262 13.76 -19.02 9.97
C LYS A 262 12.61 -19.24 10.96
N PHE A 263 11.39 -18.79 10.63
CA PHE A 263 10.27 -18.73 11.59
C PHE A 263 9.10 -19.67 11.25
N ILE A 264 9.12 -20.25 10.05
CA ILE A 264 8.09 -21.13 9.51
C ILE A 264 8.68 -22.51 9.22
#